data_ad03ef3c2c2e22687450bf722afa0ee2
#
_entry.id   ad03ef3c2c2e22687450bf722afa0ee2
#
_cell.length_a   1.000
_cell.length_b   1.000
_cell.length_c   1.000
_cell.angle_alpha   90.00
_cell.angle_beta   90.00
_cell.angle_gamma   90.00
#
_symmetry.space_group_name_H-M   'P 1'
#
loop_
_entity.id
_entity.type
_entity.pdbx_description
1 polymer ?
#
loop_
_entity_poly.entity_id
_entity_poly.type
_entity_poly.pdbx_seq_one_letter_code
_entity_poly.pdbx_strand_id
1 'polypeptide(L)'
;MASGWTVPFTVSHAVVALPAVRGPLPAAAVAAGAMAPDVPLFLPGGLDYAATHAFPSLFATALPAAGVLLGVWLLLLRPAADALLPTRIASRRPRAWARPSRPTARGALLALAALLVGVLTHVAWDAFTHAGRLGTELLPALAEQWGPLPGFRWIQYASSIGGMVVLVVAGIRWLRHTEPCTAPRAGARPGERALRRALAAALALIGLAAVVVPVVV
;
A
#
# COMPACT_ATOMS: atom_id res chain seq x y z
N MET A 1 3.17 30.89 8.44
CA MET A 1 3.62 29.62 7.88
C MET A 1 2.67 28.54 8.40
N ALA A 2 1.64 28.19 7.65
CA ALA A 2 0.70 27.15 8.06
C ALA A 2 1.32 25.80 7.73
N SER A 3 1.77 25.06 8.73
CA SER A 3 2.11 23.66 8.64
C SER A 3 0.82 22.88 8.31
N GLY A 4 0.51 22.81 7.02
CA GLY A 4 -0.67 22.09 6.55
C GLY A 4 -0.47 20.61 6.85
N TRP A 5 -1.33 20.08 7.67
CA TRP A 5 -1.47 18.68 8.00
C TRP A 5 -1.61 17.87 6.71
N THR A 6 -0.56 17.20 6.31
CA THR A 6 -0.60 16.19 5.25
C THR A 6 -0.90 14.88 5.92
N VAL A 7 -2.17 14.51 5.98
CA VAL A 7 -2.52 13.12 6.33
C VAL A 7 -2.06 12.25 5.16
N PRO A 8 -1.07 11.39 5.34
CA PRO A 8 -0.61 10.54 4.27
C PRO A 8 -1.68 9.46 4.00
N PHE A 9 -2.44 9.62 2.93
CA PHE A 9 -3.37 8.59 2.46
C PHE A 9 -2.65 7.52 1.63
N THR A 10 -1.44 7.17 2.03
CA THR A 10 -0.54 6.22 1.34
C THR A 10 -1.24 4.93 0.91
N VAL A 11 -2.16 4.42 1.73
CA VAL A 11 -2.90 3.18 1.42
C VAL A 11 -3.78 3.32 0.17
N SER A 12 -4.30 4.52 -0.12
CA SER A 12 -5.14 4.75 -1.30
C SER A 12 -4.38 4.52 -2.62
N HIS A 13 -3.06 4.74 -2.64
CA HIS A 13 -2.22 4.47 -3.81
C HIS A 13 -2.20 2.99 -4.19
N ALA A 14 -2.47 2.08 -3.24
CA ALA A 14 -2.56 0.65 -3.54
C ALA A 14 -3.72 0.31 -4.51
N VAL A 15 -4.63 1.23 -4.80
CA VAL A 15 -5.71 1.05 -5.79
C VAL A 15 -5.17 0.69 -7.17
N VAL A 16 -3.98 1.18 -7.55
CA VAL A 16 -3.32 0.87 -8.81
C VAL A 16 -2.92 -0.60 -8.95
N ALA A 17 -2.93 -1.36 -7.86
CA ALA A 17 -2.69 -2.80 -7.90
C ALA A 17 -3.91 -3.63 -8.33
N LEU A 18 -5.13 -3.06 -8.34
CA LEU A 18 -6.34 -3.81 -8.68
C LEU A 18 -6.34 -4.41 -10.09
N PRO A 19 -5.91 -3.72 -11.15
CA PRO A 19 -5.77 -4.33 -12.48
C PRO A 19 -4.78 -5.50 -12.50
N ALA A 20 -3.72 -5.45 -11.69
CA ALA A 20 -2.71 -6.48 -11.60
C ALA A 20 -3.21 -7.79 -10.96
N VAL A 21 -4.34 -7.76 -10.22
CA VAL A 21 -4.94 -8.97 -9.61
C VAL A 21 -5.26 -10.05 -10.66
N ARG A 22 -5.57 -9.63 -11.89
CA ARG A 22 -5.88 -10.53 -13.03
C ARG A 22 -4.80 -10.51 -14.12
N GLY A 23 -3.75 -9.71 -13.92
CA GLY A 23 -2.66 -9.53 -14.85
C GLY A 23 -1.44 -10.43 -14.57
N PRO A 24 -0.40 -10.30 -15.37
CA PRO A 24 0.86 -11.05 -15.19
C PRO A 24 1.72 -10.49 -14.05
N LEU A 25 1.53 -9.21 -13.66
CA LEU A 25 2.30 -8.57 -12.61
C LEU A 25 1.79 -8.98 -11.23
N PRO A 26 2.67 -9.27 -10.26
CA PRO A 26 2.27 -9.55 -8.88
C PRO A 26 1.61 -8.32 -8.23
N ALA A 27 0.30 -8.37 -7.96
CA ALA A 27 -0.45 -7.24 -7.38
C ALA A 27 0.14 -6.74 -6.04
N ALA A 28 0.65 -7.66 -5.21
CA ALA A 28 1.32 -7.28 -3.96
C ALA A 28 2.59 -6.45 -4.20
N ALA A 29 3.33 -6.71 -5.27
CA ALA A 29 4.51 -5.93 -5.63
C ALA A 29 4.10 -4.54 -6.18
N VAL A 30 3.05 -4.44 -7.00
CA VAL A 30 2.51 -3.15 -7.44
C VAL A 30 2.06 -2.32 -6.24
N ALA A 31 1.33 -2.92 -5.29
CA ALA A 31 0.89 -2.24 -4.07
C ALA A 31 2.07 -1.78 -3.19
N ALA A 32 3.08 -2.65 -2.99
CA ALA A 32 4.28 -2.30 -2.25
C ALA A 32 5.04 -1.13 -2.91
N GLY A 33 5.19 -1.17 -4.23
CA GLY A 33 5.77 -0.07 -5.00
C GLY A 33 5.01 1.24 -4.85
N ALA A 34 3.67 1.18 -4.94
CA ALA A 34 2.81 2.34 -4.83
C ALA A 34 2.77 2.98 -3.42
N MET A 35 3.19 2.25 -2.38
CA MET A 35 3.27 2.78 -1.01
C MET A 35 4.69 3.19 -0.60
N ALA A 36 5.70 2.73 -1.32
CA ALA A 36 7.09 2.87 -0.91
C ALA A 36 7.62 4.32 -0.88
N PRO A 37 7.27 5.23 -1.81
CA PRO A 37 7.76 6.61 -1.75
C PRO A 37 7.39 7.33 -0.46
N ASP A 38 6.26 6.98 0.17
CA ASP A 38 5.77 7.56 1.43
C ASP A 38 6.39 6.93 2.70
N VAL A 39 7.20 5.88 2.59
CA VAL A 39 7.84 5.24 3.76
C VAL A 39 8.55 6.24 4.69
N PRO A 40 9.24 7.29 4.18
CA PRO A 40 9.87 8.30 5.04
C PRO A 40 8.91 9.00 6.01
N LEU A 41 7.63 9.11 5.66
CA LEU A 41 6.61 9.73 6.52
C LEU A 41 6.33 8.92 7.80
N PHE A 42 6.61 7.61 7.77
CA PHE A 42 6.36 6.67 8.86
C PHE A 42 7.66 6.29 9.62
N LEU A 43 8.82 6.60 9.07
CA LEU A 43 10.14 6.25 9.62
C LEU A 43 11.03 7.49 9.71
N PRO A 44 10.84 8.35 10.70
CA PRO A 44 11.65 9.55 10.88
C PRO A 44 13.16 9.19 11.02
N GLY A 45 14.01 9.96 10.35
CA GLY A 45 15.47 9.75 10.37
C GLY A 45 15.98 8.64 9.45
N GLY A 46 15.10 8.00 8.66
CA GLY A 46 15.46 6.99 7.68
C GLY A 46 15.76 7.59 6.29
N LEU A 47 14.88 7.28 5.33
CA LEU A 47 15.01 7.78 3.95
C LEU A 47 14.55 9.23 3.83
N ASP A 48 15.20 10.01 2.96
CA ASP A 48 14.74 11.34 2.61
C ASP A 48 13.52 11.29 1.68
N TYR A 49 12.45 12.02 2.06
CA TYR A 49 11.20 12.09 1.30
C TYR A 49 11.40 12.68 -0.10
N ALA A 50 12.23 13.72 -0.22
CA ALA A 50 12.50 14.31 -1.52
C ALA A 50 13.21 13.32 -2.45
N ALA A 51 14.17 12.55 -1.92
CA ALA A 51 14.90 11.55 -2.69
C ALA A 51 14.00 10.37 -3.15
N THR A 52 12.98 9.98 -2.37
CA THR A 52 12.04 8.91 -2.78
C THR A 52 11.11 9.34 -3.90
N HIS A 53 10.92 10.66 -4.12
CA HIS A 53 10.02 11.21 -5.12
C HIS A 53 10.73 11.84 -6.32
N ALA A 54 12.05 11.94 -6.29
CA ALA A 54 12.85 12.57 -7.35
C ALA A 54 13.47 11.54 -8.30
N PHE A 55 13.54 11.89 -9.58
CA PHE A 55 14.29 11.14 -10.57
C PHE A 55 15.72 11.71 -10.68
N PRO A 56 16.77 10.88 -10.73
CA PRO A 56 16.80 9.40 -10.73
C PRO A 56 16.89 8.74 -9.33
N SER A 57 16.93 9.51 -8.24
CA SER A 57 17.19 8.99 -6.88
C SER A 57 16.17 7.97 -6.40
N LEU A 58 14.92 7.99 -6.93
CA LEU A 58 13.90 7.00 -6.63
C LEU A 58 14.34 5.55 -6.89
N PHE A 59 15.24 5.31 -7.84
CA PHE A 59 15.78 3.97 -8.11
C PHE A 59 16.68 3.44 -6.99
N ALA A 60 17.37 4.35 -6.29
CA ALA A 60 18.26 4.01 -5.17
C ALA A 60 17.57 4.11 -3.81
N THR A 61 16.38 4.69 -3.74
CA THR A 61 15.65 4.95 -2.48
C THR A 61 14.29 4.25 -2.45
N ALA A 62 13.31 4.73 -3.22
CA ALA A 62 11.95 4.19 -3.22
C ALA A 62 11.88 2.74 -3.71
N LEU A 63 12.64 2.37 -4.74
CA LEU A 63 12.60 1.03 -5.30
C LEU A 63 13.16 -0.04 -4.34
N PRO A 64 14.31 0.14 -3.68
CA PRO A 64 14.75 -0.75 -2.61
C PRO A 64 13.77 -0.80 -1.43
N ALA A 65 13.20 0.34 -1.00
CA ALA A 65 12.18 0.39 0.04
C ALA A 65 10.94 -0.43 -0.35
N ALA A 66 10.51 -0.36 -1.62
CA ALA A 66 9.43 -1.19 -2.15
C ALA A 66 9.76 -2.69 -2.07
N GLY A 67 11.00 -3.06 -2.35
CA GLY A 67 11.50 -4.44 -2.19
C GLY A 67 11.43 -4.90 -0.73
N VAL A 68 11.82 -4.05 0.21
CA VAL A 68 11.71 -4.33 1.65
C VAL A 68 10.24 -4.48 2.06
N LEU A 69 9.33 -3.58 1.64
CA LEU A 69 7.90 -3.70 1.92
C LEU A 69 7.31 -4.98 1.36
N LEU A 70 7.69 -5.36 0.14
CA LEU A 70 7.27 -6.64 -0.45
C LEU A 70 7.80 -7.83 0.37
N GLY A 71 9.05 -7.77 0.82
CA GLY A 71 9.65 -8.77 1.71
C GLY A 71 8.89 -8.89 3.03
N VAL A 72 8.60 -7.77 3.68
CA VAL A 72 7.78 -7.72 4.91
C VAL A 72 6.40 -8.32 4.67
N TRP A 73 5.76 -7.97 3.56
CA TRP A 73 4.49 -8.59 3.19
C TRP A 73 4.60 -10.11 3.05
N LEU A 74 5.54 -10.59 2.24
CA LEU A 74 5.64 -12.01 1.91
C LEU A 74 6.08 -12.87 3.09
N LEU A 75 6.99 -12.37 3.92
CA LEU A 75 7.64 -13.14 4.97
C LEU A 75 6.95 -13.00 6.34
N LEU A 76 6.32 -11.86 6.61
CA LEU A 76 5.72 -11.55 7.90
C LEU A 76 4.19 -11.35 7.83
N LEU A 77 3.73 -10.37 7.04
CA LEU A 77 2.32 -9.97 7.08
C LEU A 77 1.38 -10.98 6.41
N ARG A 78 1.78 -11.56 5.30
CA ARG A 78 0.99 -12.58 4.60
C ARG A 78 0.82 -13.86 5.43
N PRO A 79 1.86 -14.46 6.01
CA PRO A 79 1.69 -15.59 6.93
C PRO A 79 0.87 -15.23 8.17
N ALA A 80 1.07 -14.03 8.74
CA ALA A 80 0.28 -13.54 9.85
C ALA A 80 -1.19 -13.38 9.48
N ALA A 81 -1.49 -12.76 8.34
CA ALA A 81 -2.85 -12.62 7.83
C ALA A 81 -3.51 -13.98 7.61
N ASP A 82 -2.79 -14.94 7.01
CA ASP A 82 -3.28 -16.30 6.82
C ASP A 82 -3.62 -17.00 8.15
N ALA A 83 -2.86 -16.69 9.17
CA ALA A 83 -3.02 -17.23 10.51
C ALA A 83 -4.13 -16.55 11.32
N LEU A 84 -4.30 -15.23 11.21
CA LEU A 84 -5.11 -14.38 12.08
C LEU A 84 -6.48 -14.05 11.54
N LEU A 85 -6.64 -14.02 10.22
CA LEU A 85 -7.90 -13.66 9.59
C LEU A 85 -9.04 -14.59 10.04
N PRO A 86 -10.25 -14.03 10.27
CA PRO A 86 -11.43 -14.82 10.55
C PRO A 86 -11.63 -15.88 9.47
N THR A 87 -12.15 -17.06 9.86
CA THR A 87 -12.31 -18.21 8.95
C THR A 87 -13.10 -17.85 7.68
N ARG A 88 -14.08 -16.95 7.80
CA ARG A 88 -14.87 -16.46 6.64
C ARG A 88 -14.03 -15.76 5.57
N ILE A 89 -12.97 -15.06 5.96
CA ILE A 89 -12.06 -14.36 5.04
C ILE A 89 -10.95 -15.30 4.59
N ALA A 90 -10.34 -16.00 5.54
CA ALA A 90 -9.23 -16.89 5.28
C ALA A 90 -9.57 -18.06 4.36
N SER A 91 -10.82 -18.57 4.40
CA SER A 91 -11.29 -19.60 3.47
C SER A 91 -11.34 -19.13 2.01
N ARG A 92 -11.37 -17.84 1.75
CA ARG A 92 -11.40 -17.24 0.41
C ARG A 92 -10.06 -16.85 -0.15
N ARG A 93 -8.98 -17.09 0.60
CA ARG A 93 -7.60 -16.75 0.18
C ARG A 93 -7.24 -17.38 -1.17
N PRO A 94 -6.39 -16.72 -1.98
CA PRO A 94 -5.88 -17.30 -3.20
C PRO A 94 -5.13 -18.61 -2.93
N ARG A 95 -5.37 -19.64 -3.73
CA ARG A 95 -4.66 -20.93 -3.61
C ARG A 95 -3.13 -20.78 -3.69
N ALA A 96 -2.66 -19.78 -4.42
CA ALA A 96 -1.24 -19.44 -4.51
C ALA A 96 -0.60 -19.05 -3.15
N TRP A 97 -1.40 -18.64 -2.16
CA TRP A 97 -0.87 -18.35 -0.83
C TRP A 97 -0.49 -19.61 -0.05
N ALA A 98 -1.14 -20.72 -0.32
CA ALA A 98 -0.90 -21.99 0.36
C ALA A 98 0.39 -22.70 -0.10
N ARG A 99 0.94 -22.32 -1.24
CA ARG A 99 2.16 -22.93 -1.81
C ARG A 99 3.20 -21.84 -2.05
N PRO A 100 4.33 -21.86 -1.33
CA PRO A 100 5.46 -21.03 -1.68
C PRO A 100 5.94 -21.45 -3.09
N SER A 101 5.79 -20.57 -4.07
CA SER A 101 6.39 -20.80 -5.39
C SER A 101 7.91 -20.68 -5.26
N ARG A 102 8.65 -21.61 -5.87
CA ARG A 102 10.10 -21.45 -5.97
C ARG A 102 10.42 -20.16 -6.72
N PRO A 103 11.37 -19.37 -6.25
CA PRO A 103 11.78 -18.17 -6.96
C PRO A 103 12.30 -18.57 -8.35
N THR A 104 11.79 -17.89 -9.37
CA THR A 104 12.26 -18.05 -10.75
C THR A 104 12.76 -16.72 -11.27
N ALA A 105 13.71 -16.70 -12.20
CA ALA A 105 14.21 -15.46 -12.81
C ALA A 105 13.05 -14.63 -13.43
N ARG A 106 12.12 -15.30 -14.11
CA ARG A 106 10.91 -14.64 -14.67
C ARG A 106 10.06 -14.02 -13.57
N GLY A 107 9.83 -14.74 -12.46
CA GLY A 107 9.06 -14.22 -11.32
C GLY A 107 9.72 -13.00 -10.68
N ALA A 108 11.06 -13.03 -10.54
CA ALA A 108 11.84 -11.91 -10.01
C ALA A 108 11.76 -10.67 -10.93
N LEU A 109 11.88 -10.86 -12.24
CA LEU A 109 11.74 -9.77 -13.22
C LEU A 109 10.33 -9.16 -13.21
N LEU A 110 9.28 -9.99 -13.15
CA LEU A 110 7.90 -9.51 -13.05
C LEU A 110 7.66 -8.78 -11.73
N ALA A 111 8.25 -9.23 -10.63
CA ALA A 111 8.15 -8.54 -9.35
C ALA A 111 8.87 -7.18 -9.39
N LEU A 112 10.08 -7.13 -9.96
CA LEU A 112 10.81 -5.87 -10.14
C LEU A 112 10.05 -4.88 -11.03
N ALA A 113 9.51 -5.34 -12.15
CA ALA A 113 8.67 -4.52 -13.02
C ALA A 113 7.42 -4.02 -12.30
N ALA A 114 6.78 -4.87 -11.49
CA ALA A 114 5.61 -4.51 -10.71
C ALA A 114 5.92 -3.47 -9.62
N LEU A 115 7.04 -3.62 -8.90
CA LEU A 115 7.53 -2.63 -7.93
C LEU A 115 7.76 -1.28 -8.62
N LEU A 116 8.44 -1.29 -9.77
CA LEU A 116 8.73 -0.08 -10.53
C LEU A 116 7.45 0.60 -11.01
N VAL A 117 6.50 -0.14 -11.57
CA VAL A 117 5.18 0.40 -11.97
C VAL A 117 4.50 1.05 -10.79
N GLY A 118 4.51 0.41 -9.61
CA GLY A 118 3.94 0.99 -8.39
C GLY A 118 4.59 2.30 -8.00
N VAL A 119 5.94 2.35 -7.92
CA VAL A 119 6.69 3.57 -7.58
C VAL A 119 6.40 4.69 -8.58
N LEU A 120 6.45 4.39 -9.88
CA LEU A 120 6.24 5.40 -10.92
C LEU A 120 4.81 5.94 -10.92
N THR A 121 3.80 5.10 -10.70
CA THR A 121 2.41 5.55 -10.61
C THR A 121 2.18 6.44 -9.40
N HIS A 122 2.80 6.15 -8.25
CA HIS A 122 2.75 7.01 -7.07
C HIS A 122 3.35 8.38 -7.38
N VAL A 123 4.62 8.42 -7.80
CA VAL A 123 5.34 9.69 -8.07
C VAL A 123 4.64 10.51 -9.16
N ALA A 124 4.13 9.85 -10.21
CA ALA A 124 3.37 10.53 -11.26
C ALA A 124 2.08 11.14 -10.72
N TRP A 125 1.37 10.45 -9.83
CA TRP A 125 0.15 11.00 -9.22
C TRP A 125 0.47 12.17 -8.28
N ASP A 126 1.50 12.04 -7.47
CA ASP A 126 1.93 13.08 -6.54
C ASP A 126 2.41 14.34 -7.24
N ALA A 127 2.87 14.21 -8.48
CA ALA A 127 3.20 15.38 -9.29
C ALA A 127 2.01 16.34 -9.46
N PHE A 128 0.77 15.84 -9.46
CA PHE A 128 -0.46 16.64 -9.64
C PHE A 128 -1.17 16.99 -8.34
N THR A 129 -0.80 16.35 -7.23
CA THR A 129 -1.50 16.49 -5.95
C THR A 129 -0.68 17.20 -4.88
N HIS A 130 0.53 17.66 -5.22
CA HIS A 130 1.42 18.37 -4.31
C HIS A 130 1.95 19.67 -4.91
N ALA A 131 2.09 20.71 -4.07
CA ALA A 131 2.62 22.00 -4.48
C ALA A 131 4.09 21.91 -4.93
N GLY A 132 4.46 22.71 -5.93
CA GLY A 132 5.84 22.78 -6.42
C GLY A 132 6.36 21.50 -7.06
N ARG A 133 5.45 20.66 -7.57
CA ARG A 133 5.76 19.47 -8.34
C ARG A 133 5.46 19.70 -9.82
N LEU A 134 6.05 18.89 -10.68
CA LEU A 134 5.96 19.03 -12.13
C LEU A 134 4.51 19.20 -12.64
N GLY A 135 3.56 18.43 -12.11
CA GLY A 135 2.16 18.50 -12.54
C GLY A 135 1.49 19.84 -12.19
N THR A 136 1.81 20.45 -11.04
CA THR A 136 1.33 21.78 -10.66
C THR A 136 2.05 22.90 -11.39
N GLU A 137 3.27 22.68 -11.89
CA GLU A 137 3.98 23.60 -12.77
C GLU A 137 3.45 23.56 -14.19
N LEU A 138 3.13 22.36 -14.72
CA LEU A 138 2.54 22.18 -16.04
C LEU A 138 1.09 22.67 -16.12
N LEU A 139 0.36 22.58 -15.02
CA LEU A 139 -1.03 23.00 -14.89
C LEU A 139 -1.17 24.02 -13.75
N PRO A 140 -0.80 25.30 -13.96
CA PRO A 140 -0.82 26.34 -12.92
C PRO A 140 -2.19 26.50 -12.24
N ALA A 141 -3.28 26.23 -12.94
CA ALA A 141 -4.64 26.23 -12.36
C ALA A 141 -4.77 25.33 -11.13
N LEU A 142 -3.98 24.25 -11.02
CA LEU A 142 -3.96 23.40 -9.84
C LEU A 142 -3.36 24.10 -8.60
N ALA A 143 -2.50 25.08 -8.80
CA ALA A 143 -1.92 25.86 -7.72
C ALA A 143 -2.82 27.03 -7.28
N GLU A 144 -3.81 27.39 -8.09
CA GLU A 144 -4.79 28.44 -7.79
C GLU A 144 -5.77 27.99 -6.69
N GLN A 145 -6.31 28.98 -5.97
CA GLN A 145 -7.33 28.75 -4.95
C GLN A 145 -8.69 28.41 -5.59
N TRP A 146 -9.19 27.20 -5.29
CA TRP A 146 -10.53 26.76 -5.66
C TRP A 146 -11.44 26.78 -4.41
N GLY A 147 -11.81 27.97 -3.97
CA GLY A 147 -12.49 28.19 -2.70
C GLY A 147 -11.52 28.10 -1.50
N PRO A 148 -11.77 27.27 -0.47
CA PRO A 148 -10.95 27.24 0.75
C PRO A 148 -9.57 26.55 0.56
N LEU A 149 -9.37 25.82 -0.53
CA LEU A 149 -8.16 25.05 -0.78
C LEU A 149 -7.66 25.25 -2.22
N PRO A 150 -6.33 25.11 -2.47
CA PRO A 150 -5.83 25.07 -3.83
C PRO A 150 -6.29 23.80 -4.56
N GLY A 151 -6.36 23.89 -5.90
CA GLY A 151 -6.88 22.84 -6.77
C GLY A 151 -6.20 21.47 -6.53
N PHE A 152 -4.87 21.44 -6.39
CA PHE A 152 -4.14 20.19 -6.12
C PHE A 152 -4.58 19.49 -4.82
N ARG A 153 -4.98 20.26 -3.78
CA ARG A 153 -5.49 19.69 -2.53
C ARG A 153 -6.85 19.02 -2.70
N TRP A 154 -7.72 19.61 -3.51
CA TRP A 154 -9.01 18.99 -3.84
C TRP A 154 -8.80 17.66 -4.55
N ILE A 155 -7.89 17.61 -5.53
CA ILE A 155 -7.58 16.37 -6.24
C ILE A 155 -6.96 15.35 -5.27
N GLN A 156 -6.05 15.77 -4.40
CA GLN A 156 -5.43 14.91 -3.38
C GLN A 156 -6.49 14.25 -2.49
N TYR A 157 -7.40 15.03 -1.91
CA TYR A 157 -8.42 14.49 -1.02
C TYR A 157 -9.44 13.64 -1.77
N ALA A 158 -9.92 14.09 -2.92
CA ALA A 158 -10.88 13.35 -3.71
C ALA A 158 -10.32 11.99 -4.17
N SER A 159 -9.08 11.96 -4.66
CA SER A 159 -8.43 10.72 -5.07
C SER A 159 -8.10 9.79 -3.90
N SER A 160 -7.71 10.34 -2.76
CA SER A 160 -7.44 9.56 -1.55
C SER A 160 -8.70 8.88 -1.03
N ILE A 161 -9.79 9.63 -0.89
CA ILE A 161 -11.09 9.09 -0.47
C ILE A 161 -11.62 8.12 -1.53
N GLY A 162 -11.59 8.52 -2.81
CA GLY A 162 -12.03 7.68 -3.93
C GLY A 162 -11.26 6.37 -4.01
N GLY A 163 -9.94 6.41 -3.89
CA GLY A 163 -9.07 5.24 -3.87
C GLY A 163 -9.41 4.27 -2.73
N MET A 164 -9.62 4.81 -1.52
CA MET A 164 -10.06 4.00 -0.37
C MET A 164 -11.44 3.37 -0.60
N VAL A 165 -12.41 4.13 -1.12
CA VAL A 165 -13.74 3.59 -1.44
C VAL A 165 -13.63 2.46 -2.46
N VAL A 166 -12.85 2.64 -3.52
CA VAL A 166 -12.63 1.61 -4.54
C VAL A 166 -12.00 0.35 -3.95
N LEU A 167 -10.99 0.48 -3.07
CA LEU A 167 -10.37 -0.65 -2.38
C LEU A 167 -11.37 -1.40 -1.48
N VAL A 168 -12.17 -0.67 -0.71
CA VAL A 168 -13.21 -1.26 0.15
C VAL A 168 -14.27 -2.00 -0.69
N VAL A 169 -14.78 -1.37 -1.74
CA VAL A 169 -15.75 -1.98 -2.66
C VAL A 169 -15.17 -3.23 -3.32
N ALA A 170 -13.92 -3.16 -3.80
CA ALA A 170 -13.23 -4.31 -4.38
C ALA A 170 -13.08 -5.45 -3.36
N GLY A 171 -12.71 -5.14 -2.12
CA GLY A 171 -12.63 -6.12 -1.02
C GLY A 171 -13.98 -6.77 -0.69
N ILE A 172 -15.05 -5.98 -0.60
CA ILE A 172 -16.42 -6.48 -0.36
C ILE A 172 -16.87 -7.38 -1.53
N ARG A 173 -16.65 -6.94 -2.77
CA ARG A 173 -16.98 -7.73 -3.96
C ARG A 173 -16.20 -9.04 -3.98
N TRP A 174 -14.90 -8.99 -3.68
CA TRP A 174 -14.10 -10.20 -3.56
C TRP A 174 -14.66 -11.16 -2.50
N LEU A 175 -15.00 -10.66 -1.31
CA LEU A 175 -15.59 -11.47 -0.24
C LEU A 175 -16.94 -12.11 -0.64
N ARG A 176 -17.75 -11.39 -1.42
CA ARG A 176 -19.08 -11.90 -1.85
C ARG A 176 -19.00 -12.90 -2.98
N HIS A 177 -18.06 -12.73 -3.92
CA HIS A 177 -17.99 -13.52 -5.15
C HIS A 177 -16.92 -14.62 -5.14
N THR A 178 -16.03 -14.65 -4.12
CA THR A 178 -15.04 -15.71 -4.02
C THR A 178 -15.59 -16.85 -3.16
N GLU A 179 -15.69 -18.03 -3.74
CA GLU A 179 -16.11 -19.21 -3.00
C GLU A 179 -15.09 -19.64 -1.94
N PRO A 180 -15.55 -20.09 -0.77
CA PRO A 180 -14.67 -20.60 0.26
C PRO A 180 -13.91 -21.85 -0.24
N CYS A 181 -12.60 -21.87 -0.04
CA CYS A 181 -11.79 -23.06 -0.27
C CYS A 181 -11.98 -24.03 0.92
N THR A 182 -12.36 -25.26 0.64
CA THR A 182 -12.60 -26.31 1.65
C THR A 182 -11.30 -26.96 2.18
N ALA A 183 -10.13 -26.51 1.77
CA ALA A 183 -8.87 -27.06 2.25
C ALA A 183 -8.74 -26.90 3.78
N PRO A 184 -8.51 -28.00 4.53
CA PRO A 184 -8.38 -27.95 5.98
C PRO A 184 -7.22 -26.99 6.38
N ARG A 185 -7.50 -26.10 7.31
CA ARG A 185 -6.41 -25.40 8.02
C ARG A 185 -5.67 -26.42 8.87
N ALA A 186 -4.35 -26.50 8.74
CA ALA A 186 -3.55 -27.19 9.75
C ALA A 186 -3.94 -26.64 11.12
N GLY A 187 -4.40 -27.51 12.00
CA GLY A 187 -4.92 -27.13 13.32
C GLY A 187 -3.89 -26.30 14.08
N ALA A 188 -4.25 -25.10 14.48
CA ALA A 188 -3.35 -24.22 15.22
C ALA A 188 -3.08 -24.80 16.61
N ARG A 189 -1.81 -24.98 16.96
CA ARG A 189 -1.37 -25.38 18.30
C ARG A 189 -1.84 -24.37 19.35
N PRO A 190 -2.14 -24.76 20.61
CA PRO A 190 -2.69 -23.84 21.62
C PRO A 190 -1.87 -22.55 21.82
N GLY A 191 -0.53 -22.63 21.83
CA GLY A 191 0.36 -21.47 21.94
C GLY A 191 0.34 -20.55 20.73
N GLU A 192 0.09 -21.08 19.53
CA GLU A 192 -0.06 -20.33 18.30
C GLU A 192 -1.29 -19.43 18.30
N ARG A 193 -2.39 -19.83 18.96
CA ARG A 193 -3.61 -19.00 19.09
C ARG A 193 -3.37 -17.75 19.93
N ALA A 194 -2.61 -17.88 21.03
CA ALA A 194 -2.25 -16.74 21.88
C ALA A 194 -1.32 -15.76 21.14
N LEU A 195 -0.29 -16.27 20.46
CA LEU A 195 0.63 -15.46 19.64
C LEU A 195 -0.13 -14.75 18.52
N ARG A 196 -1.07 -15.42 17.86
CA ARG A 196 -1.93 -14.88 16.81
C ARG A 196 -2.77 -13.72 17.33
N ARG A 197 -3.40 -13.86 18.51
CA ARG A 197 -4.18 -12.78 19.14
C ARG A 197 -3.31 -11.58 19.50
N ALA A 198 -2.12 -11.83 20.06
CA ALA A 198 -1.16 -10.78 20.41
C ALA A 198 -0.66 -10.01 19.17
N LEU A 199 -0.33 -10.71 18.09
CA LEU A 199 0.05 -10.08 16.82
C LEU A 199 -1.11 -9.28 16.19
N ALA A 200 -2.33 -9.82 16.23
CA ALA A 200 -3.51 -9.08 15.72
C ALA A 200 -3.77 -7.81 16.53
N ALA A 201 -3.66 -7.88 17.86
CA ALA A 201 -3.79 -6.72 18.73
C ALA A 201 -2.68 -5.69 18.48
N ALA A 202 -1.42 -6.13 18.31
CA ALA A 202 -0.29 -5.26 17.99
C ALA A 202 -0.48 -4.56 16.63
N LEU A 203 -0.90 -5.29 15.59
CA LEU A 203 -1.17 -4.71 14.28
C LEU A 203 -2.35 -3.75 14.29
N ALA A 204 -3.42 -4.06 15.06
CA ALA A 204 -4.55 -3.16 15.26
C ALA A 204 -4.14 -1.88 16.00
N LEU A 205 -3.28 -2.00 17.02
CA LEU A 205 -2.75 -0.84 17.76
C LEU A 205 -1.83 0.02 16.89
N ILE A 206 -0.97 -0.60 16.06
CA ILE A 206 -0.10 0.12 15.10
C ILE A 206 -0.97 0.83 14.05
N GLY A 207 -1.99 0.16 13.51
CA GLY A 207 -2.94 0.76 12.57
C GLY A 207 -3.74 1.91 13.20
N LEU A 208 -4.17 1.77 14.44
CA LEU A 208 -4.86 2.83 15.19
C LEU A 208 -3.90 4.00 15.49
N ALA A 209 -2.67 3.72 15.91
CA ALA A 209 -1.66 4.74 16.15
C ALA A 209 -1.32 5.53 14.86
N ALA A 210 -1.21 4.85 13.72
CA ALA A 210 -0.98 5.50 12.42
C ALA A 210 -2.15 6.40 11.98
N VAL A 211 -3.36 6.16 12.49
CA VAL A 211 -4.54 7.00 12.23
C VAL A 211 -4.65 8.14 13.24
N VAL A 212 -4.29 7.90 14.51
CA VAL A 212 -4.52 8.85 15.63
C VAL A 212 -3.36 9.82 15.81
N VAL A 213 -2.12 9.38 15.63
CA VAL A 213 -0.93 10.24 15.81
C VAL A 213 -0.93 11.51 14.94
N PRO A 214 -1.37 11.49 13.67
CA PRO A 214 -1.48 12.70 12.86
C PRO A 214 -2.57 13.68 13.33
N VAL A 215 -3.48 13.26 14.21
CA VAL A 215 -4.61 14.10 14.71
C VAL A 215 -4.22 14.88 15.96
N VAL A 216 -3.16 14.48 16.67
CA VAL A 216 -2.81 15.00 18.00
C VAL A 216 -1.53 15.84 18.01
N VAL A 217 -0.75 15.87 16.92
CA VAL A 217 0.46 16.68 16.74
C VAL A 217 0.23 17.71 15.65
#